data_c518bef5a0d93efc14d23a53b3ef28d7
#
_entry.id   c518bef5a0d93efc14d23a53b3ef28d7
#
_cell.length_a   1.000
_cell.length_b   1.000
_cell.length_c   1.000
_cell.angle_alpha   90.00
_cell.angle_beta   90.00
_cell.angle_gamma   90.00
#
_symmetry.space_group_name_H-M   'P 1'
#
loop_
_entity.id
_entity.type
_entity.pdbx_description
1 polymer ?
#
loop_
_entity_poly.entity_id
_entity_poly.type
_entity_poly.pdbx_seq_one_letter_code
_entity_poly.pdbx_strand_id
1 'polypeptide(L)'
;MDTPALQAGSGDRAHISLLVVDDDPFIARLLEIELVAAGYDVRTAGNGKQALELATERCPDLVLADVMMPNMDGFELTRRLRLDERTAGAKVILLTARGLSADRLEGFAVGANEYVIKPFDTPELLARIGEVLARPGAARQLA
;
A
#
# COMPACT_ATOMS: atom_id res chain seq x y z
N MET A 1 -0.55 -29.92 -10.90
CA MET A 1 -0.39 -29.33 -10.64
C MET A 1 -1.02 -28.71 -9.96
N ASP A 2 -0.91 -28.27 -9.72
CA ASP A 2 -1.38 -27.53 -9.11
C ASP A 2 -2.53 -27.80 -8.58
N THR A 3 -2.88 -27.76 -7.57
CA THR A 3 -4.09 -28.05 -6.97
C THR A 3 -5.05 -26.93 -7.13
N PRO A 4 -6.22 -27.20 -7.68
CA PRO A 4 -7.13 -26.12 -8.06
C PRO A 4 -7.57 -25.25 -6.89
N ALA A 5 -7.81 -25.85 -5.75
CA ALA A 5 -8.29 -25.06 -4.62
C ALA A 5 -7.24 -24.09 -4.12
N LEU A 6 -6.01 -24.58 -4.02
CA LEU A 6 -4.93 -23.72 -3.66
C LEU A 6 -4.73 -22.66 -4.68
N GLN A 7 -4.86 -23.05 -5.92
CA GLN A 7 -4.66 -22.11 -6.99
C GLN A 7 -5.70 -21.03 -7.02
N ALA A 8 -6.91 -21.34 -6.62
CA ALA A 8 -7.95 -20.33 -6.60
C ALA A 8 -7.60 -19.22 -5.62
N GLY A 9 -7.18 -19.59 -4.43
CA GLY A 9 -6.77 -18.59 -3.45
C GLY A 9 -5.55 -17.82 -3.89
N SER A 10 -4.56 -18.56 -4.39
CA SER A 10 -3.34 -17.92 -4.85
C SER A 10 -3.58 -17.13 -6.12
N GLY A 11 -4.42 -17.67 -7.00
CA GLY A 11 -4.75 -16.98 -8.23
C GLY A 11 -5.41 -15.65 -7.98
N ASP A 12 -6.31 -15.59 -7.02
CA ASP A 12 -6.96 -14.33 -6.67
C ASP A 12 -5.94 -13.31 -6.19
N ARG A 13 -5.04 -13.72 -5.31
CA ARG A 13 -3.99 -12.83 -4.81
C ARG A 13 -3.01 -12.44 -5.91
N ALA A 14 -2.72 -13.35 -6.85
CA ALA A 14 -1.80 -13.06 -7.92
C ALA A 14 -2.31 -11.94 -8.84
N HIS A 15 -3.63 -11.73 -8.89
CA HIS A 15 -4.21 -10.65 -9.66
C HIS A 15 -4.26 -9.35 -8.86
N ILE A 16 -3.96 -9.40 -7.57
CA ILE A 16 -3.98 -8.20 -6.73
C ILE A 16 -2.60 -7.56 -6.77
N SER A 17 -2.57 -6.30 -7.17
CA SER A 17 -1.34 -5.55 -7.39
C SER A 17 -1.05 -4.62 -6.20
N LEU A 18 0.12 -4.79 -5.63
CA LEU A 18 0.58 -3.94 -4.54
C LEU A 18 1.76 -3.10 -4.99
N LEU A 19 1.83 -1.87 -4.50
CA LEU A 19 2.97 -0.98 -4.74
C LEU A 19 3.58 -0.63 -3.38
N VAL A 20 4.83 -1.02 -3.16
CA VAL A 20 5.56 -0.73 -1.92
C VAL A 20 6.44 0.48 -2.16
N VAL A 21 6.31 1.49 -1.31
CA VAL A 21 7.06 2.74 -1.44
C VAL A 21 7.87 2.97 -0.17
N ASP A 22 9.18 2.89 -0.28
CA ASP A 22 10.09 3.10 0.85
C ASP A 22 11.41 3.57 0.30
N ASP A 23 11.99 4.59 0.91
CA ASP A 23 13.28 5.12 0.45
C ASP A 23 14.45 4.26 0.90
N ASP A 24 14.23 3.32 1.81
CA ASP A 24 15.24 2.35 2.19
C ASP A 24 15.09 1.12 1.29
N PRO A 25 16.03 0.89 0.36
CA PRO A 25 15.90 -0.21 -0.58
C PRO A 25 15.92 -1.59 0.08
N PHE A 26 16.57 -1.70 1.24
CA PHE A 26 16.57 -2.97 1.97
C PHE A 26 15.18 -3.30 2.49
N ILE A 27 14.51 -2.32 3.09
CA ILE A 27 13.14 -2.52 3.60
C ILE A 27 12.18 -2.81 2.45
N ALA A 28 12.28 -2.06 1.36
CA ALA A 28 11.43 -2.27 0.19
C ALA A 28 11.59 -3.69 -0.35
N ARG A 29 12.83 -4.16 -0.43
CA ARG A 29 13.12 -5.50 -0.94
C ARG A 29 12.58 -6.58 0.00
N LEU A 30 12.74 -6.38 1.30
CA LEU A 30 12.25 -7.34 2.28
C LEU A 30 10.73 -7.47 2.20
N LEU A 31 10.03 -6.35 2.13
CA LEU A 31 8.58 -6.36 1.98
C LEU A 31 8.16 -7.01 0.67
N GLU A 32 8.87 -6.71 -0.41
CA GLU A 32 8.59 -7.32 -1.69
C GLU A 32 8.64 -8.84 -1.60
N ILE A 33 9.71 -9.36 -1.01
CA ILE A 33 9.87 -10.82 -0.87
C ILE A 33 8.72 -11.42 -0.08
N GLU A 34 8.37 -10.80 1.04
CA GLU A 34 7.31 -11.33 1.89
C GLU A 34 5.94 -11.27 1.23
N LEU A 35 5.66 -10.20 0.51
CA LEU A 35 4.36 -10.03 -0.12
C LEU A 35 4.21 -10.91 -1.35
N VAL A 36 5.29 -11.08 -2.11
CA VAL A 36 5.28 -12.02 -3.24
C VAL A 36 5.06 -13.44 -2.73
N ALA A 37 5.70 -13.79 -1.62
CA ALA A 37 5.52 -15.12 -1.03
C ALA A 37 4.07 -15.34 -0.58
N ALA A 38 3.36 -14.26 -0.24
CA ALA A 38 1.96 -14.34 0.14
C ALA A 38 1.00 -14.39 -1.06
N GLY A 39 1.53 -14.27 -2.28
CA GLY A 39 0.74 -14.44 -3.49
C GLY A 39 0.38 -13.17 -4.22
N TYR A 40 0.88 -12.02 -3.80
CA TYR A 40 0.58 -10.75 -4.44
C TYR A 40 1.55 -10.44 -5.59
N ASP A 41 1.08 -9.62 -6.53
CA ASP A 41 1.92 -9.05 -7.57
C ASP A 41 2.45 -7.72 -7.03
N VAL A 42 3.78 -7.60 -6.89
CA VAL A 42 4.38 -6.48 -6.15
C VAL A 42 5.34 -5.69 -7.00
N ARG A 43 5.18 -4.38 -6.98
CA ARG A 43 6.15 -3.44 -7.54
C ARG A 43 6.67 -2.58 -6.41
N THR A 44 7.88 -2.05 -6.57
CA THR A 44 8.48 -1.18 -5.54
C THR A 44 8.88 0.15 -6.14
N ALA A 45 8.84 1.18 -5.30
CA ALA A 45 9.30 2.52 -5.65
C ALA A 45 10.14 3.05 -4.49
N GLY A 46 11.19 3.77 -4.82
CA GLY A 46 12.11 4.31 -3.82
C GLY A 46 11.79 5.72 -3.36
N ASN A 47 10.78 6.34 -3.96
CA ASN A 47 10.37 7.69 -3.55
C ASN A 47 8.97 7.96 -4.09
N GLY A 48 8.39 9.07 -3.64
CA GLY A 48 7.03 9.42 -4.01
C GLY A 48 6.84 9.70 -5.49
N LYS A 49 7.83 10.32 -6.12
CA LYS A 49 7.74 10.63 -7.56
C LYS A 49 7.69 9.35 -8.37
N GLN A 50 8.58 8.41 -8.08
CA GLN A 50 8.58 7.13 -8.76
C GLN A 50 7.27 6.38 -8.51
N ALA A 51 6.77 6.46 -7.28
CA ALA A 51 5.51 5.81 -6.93
C ALA A 51 4.36 6.36 -7.76
N LEU A 52 4.29 7.67 -7.94
CA LEU A 52 3.25 8.27 -8.77
C LEU A 52 3.36 7.84 -10.22
N GLU A 53 4.58 7.77 -10.74
CA GLU A 53 4.80 7.33 -12.11
C GLU A 53 4.31 5.89 -12.30
N LEU A 54 4.68 5.00 -11.39
CA LEU A 54 4.27 3.61 -11.49
C LEU A 54 2.76 3.45 -11.30
N ALA A 55 2.18 4.21 -10.38
CA ALA A 55 0.76 4.12 -10.11
C ALA A 55 -0.09 4.64 -11.28
N THR A 56 0.37 5.69 -11.96
CA THR A 56 -0.38 6.21 -13.10
C THR A 56 -0.22 5.31 -14.33
N GLU A 57 0.91 4.63 -14.44
CA GLU A 57 1.15 3.69 -15.52
C GLU A 57 0.19 2.49 -15.40
N ARG A 58 0.05 1.97 -14.18
CA ARG A 58 -0.89 0.90 -13.87
C ARG A 58 -1.30 1.06 -12.42
N CYS A 59 -2.53 1.43 -12.17
CA CYS A 59 -3.00 1.70 -10.82
C CYS A 59 -2.96 0.43 -9.97
N PRO A 60 -2.24 0.45 -8.84
CA PRO A 60 -2.24 -0.71 -7.95
C PRO A 60 -3.56 -0.80 -7.19
N ASP A 61 -3.85 -1.98 -6.71
CA ASP A 61 -5.00 -2.16 -5.82
C ASP A 61 -4.72 -1.54 -4.46
N LEU A 62 -3.47 -1.57 -4.01
CA LEU A 62 -3.09 -1.04 -2.72
C LEU A 62 -1.67 -0.53 -2.74
N VAL A 63 -1.44 0.60 -2.08
CA VAL A 63 -0.13 1.19 -1.90
C VAL A 63 0.26 1.07 -0.43
N LEU A 64 1.45 0.52 -0.17
CA LEU A 64 2.06 0.51 1.15
C LEU A 64 3.16 1.55 1.12
N ALA A 65 3.02 2.64 1.85
CA ALA A 65 3.98 3.73 1.79
C ALA A 65 4.50 4.12 3.16
N ASP A 66 5.81 4.25 3.28
CA ASP A 66 6.40 4.81 4.47
C ASP A 66 6.05 6.29 4.55
N VAL A 67 5.71 6.76 5.74
CA VAL A 67 5.43 8.19 5.94
C VAL A 67 6.70 9.01 5.82
N MET A 68 7.80 8.54 6.42
CA MET A 68 9.03 9.31 6.53
C MET A 68 9.94 9.09 5.33
N MET A 69 9.73 9.88 4.29
CA MET A 69 10.58 9.84 3.10
C MET A 69 11.00 11.27 2.75
N PRO A 70 12.19 11.45 2.17
CA PRO A 70 12.61 12.80 1.77
C PRO A 70 11.83 13.30 0.58
N ASN A 71 11.71 14.60 0.47
CA ASN A 71 11.08 15.34 -0.62
C ASN A 71 9.57 15.21 -0.65
N MET A 72 9.04 14.00 -0.76
CA MET A 72 7.61 13.76 -0.74
C MET A 72 7.36 12.64 0.28
N ASP A 73 6.72 12.98 1.40
CA ASP A 73 6.42 11.98 2.43
C ASP A 73 5.17 11.19 2.06
N GLY A 74 4.82 10.22 2.90
CA GLY A 74 3.66 9.37 2.64
C GLY A 74 2.34 10.10 2.64
N PHE A 75 2.21 11.17 3.42
CA PHE A 75 0.99 11.96 3.45
C PHE A 75 0.81 12.69 2.11
N GLU A 76 1.86 13.32 1.63
CA GLU A 76 1.80 14.04 0.37
C GLU A 76 1.55 13.08 -0.79
N LEU A 77 2.22 11.93 -0.77
CA LEU A 77 1.98 10.91 -1.79
C LEU A 77 0.50 10.50 -1.81
N THR A 78 -0.07 10.24 -0.64
CA THR A 78 -1.47 9.85 -0.53
C THR A 78 -2.37 10.93 -1.11
N ARG A 79 -2.11 12.18 -0.74
CA ARG A 79 -2.91 13.29 -1.23
C ARG A 79 -2.87 13.36 -2.76
N ARG A 80 -1.69 13.20 -3.33
CA ARG A 80 -1.55 13.25 -4.80
C ARG A 80 -2.23 12.08 -5.49
N LEU A 81 -2.17 10.89 -4.88
CA LEU A 81 -2.89 9.75 -5.43
C LEU A 81 -4.39 10.01 -5.47
N ARG A 82 -4.93 10.66 -4.45
CA ARG A 82 -6.37 10.95 -4.40
C ARG A 82 -6.80 12.03 -5.38
N LEU A 83 -5.90 12.94 -5.73
CA LEU A 83 -6.22 14.04 -6.65
C LEU A 83 -6.22 13.63 -8.11
N ASP A 84 -5.59 12.52 -8.45
CA ASP A 84 -5.53 12.04 -9.84
C ASP A 84 -6.55 10.92 -10.00
N GLU A 85 -7.50 11.10 -10.92
CA GLU A 85 -8.56 10.12 -11.08
C GLU A 85 -8.06 8.77 -11.53
N ARG A 86 -6.86 8.70 -12.12
CA ARG A 86 -6.26 7.43 -12.52
C ARG A 86 -5.82 6.59 -11.32
N THR A 87 -5.59 7.23 -10.18
CA THR A 87 -5.07 6.56 -8.99
C THR A 87 -5.95 6.75 -7.75
N ALA A 88 -7.00 7.53 -7.86
CA ALA A 88 -7.83 7.91 -6.71
C ALA A 88 -8.46 6.69 -6.02
N GLY A 89 -8.66 5.60 -6.73
CA GLY A 89 -9.28 4.40 -6.17
C GLY A 89 -8.33 3.44 -5.49
N ALA A 90 -7.02 3.68 -5.58
CA ALA A 90 -6.06 2.79 -4.93
C ALA A 90 -6.19 2.91 -3.42
N LYS A 91 -6.16 1.78 -2.72
CA LYS A 91 -6.15 1.81 -1.28
C LYS A 91 -4.76 2.14 -0.79
N VAL A 92 -4.66 2.82 0.36
CA VAL A 92 -3.36 3.26 0.87
C VAL A 92 -3.24 2.87 2.33
N ILE A 93 -2.15 2.18 2.66
CA ILE A 93 -1.74 1.91 4.03
C ILE A 93 -0.44 2.68 4.26
N LEU A 94 -0.42 3.54 5.26
CA LEU A 94 0.78 4.28 5.65
C LEU A 94 1.50 3.53 6.75
N LEU A 95 2.81 3.39 6.60
CA LEU A 95 3.68 2.70 7.56
C LEU A 95 4.59 3.72 8.20
N THR A 96 4.70 3.70 9.52
CA THR A 96 5.55 4.67 10.20
C THR A 96 5.92 4.22 11.60
N ALA A 97 7.08 4.67 12.08
CA ALA A 97 7.47 4.50 13.48
C ALA A 97 6.75 5.49 14.40
N ARG A 98 6.04 6.46 13.81
CA ARG A 98 5.38 7.53 14.58
C ARG A 98 3.92 7.17 14.80
N GLY A 99 3.57 6.90 16.06
CA GLY A 99 2.21 6.51 16.39
C GLY A 99 1.39 7.61 17.04
N LEU A 100 1.73 8.87 16.81
CA LEU A 100 1.02 9.98 17.44
C LEU A 100 -0.37 10.13 16.82
N SER A 101 -1.34 10.44 17.67
CA SER A 101 -2.72 10.60 17.22
C SER A 101 -2.86 11.66 16.12
N ALA A 102 -2.10 12.73 16.22
CA ALA A 102 -2.16 13.79 15.21
C ALA A 102 -1.71 13.29 13.84
N ASP A 103 -0.67 12.45 13.80
CA ASP A 103 -0.19 11.88 12.54
C ASP A 103 -1.21 10.93 11.95
N ARG A 104 -1.89 10.15 12.80
CA ARG A 104 -2.93 9.25 12.32
C ARG A 104 -4.09 10.01 11.72
N LEU A 105 -4.50 11.10 12.39
CA LEU A 105 -5.57 11.94 11.87
C LEU A 105 -5.18 12.57 10.55
N GLU A 106 -3.94 13.02 10.42
CA GLU A 106 -3.46 13.57 9.16
C GLU A 106 -3.51 12.54 8.04
N GLY A 107 -3.09 11.30 8.35
CA GLY A 107 -3.12 10.23 7.36
C GLY A 107 -4.52 9.98 6.83
N PHE A 108 -5.50 9.89 7.73
CA PHE A 108 -6.87 9.67 7.30
C PHE A 108 -7.45 10.91 6.60
N ALA A 109 -7.07 12.10 7.04
CA ALA A 109 -7.54 13.35 6.41
C ALA A 109 -7.07 13.46 4.96
N VAL A 110 -5.88 12.97 4.62
CA VAL A 110 -5.41 12.99 3.24
C VAL A 110 -5.92 11.81 2.42
N GLY A 111 -6.63 10.89 3.05
CA GLY A 111 -7.29 9.82 2.33
C GLY A 111 -6.68 8.44 2.46
N ALA A 112 -5.82 8.22 3.46
CA ALA A 112 -5.29 6.88 3.73
C ALA A 112 -6.40 5.97 4.26
N ASN A 113 -6.33 4.69 3.93
CA ASN A 113 -7.31 3.72 4.39
C ASN A 113 -6.91 3.10 5.71
N GLU A 114 -5.61 3.07 6.01
CA GLU A 114 -5.12 2.49 7.26
C GLU A 114 -3.75 3.06 7.57
N TYR A 115 -3.34 2.92 8.83
CA TYR A 115 -2.10 3.47 9.34
C TYR A 115 -1.50 2.40 10.26
N VAL A 116 -0.33 1.88 9.91
CA VAL A 116 0.31 0.79 10.64
C VAL A 116 1.61 1.27 11.24
N ILE A 117 1.79 1.03 12.54
CA ILE A 117 2.93 1.52 13.29
C ILE A 117 4.04 0.47 13.30
N LYS A 118 5.26 0.89 12.99
CA LYS A 118 6.45 0.05 13.09
C LYS A 118 6.90 -0.02 14.55
N PRO A 119 7.44 -1.12 15.01
CA PRO A 119 7.64 -2.36 14.28
C PRO A 119 6.34 -3.16 14.18
N PHE A 120 6.19 -3.89 13.09
CA PHE A 120 5.08 -4.81 12.93
C PHE A 120 5.67 -6.15 12.46
N ASP A 121 4.93 -7.24 12.66
CA ASP A 121 5.36 -8.52 12.10
C ASP A 121 4.63 -8.78 10.79
N THR A 122 5.14 -9.72 10.01
CA THR A 122 4.57 -10.03 8.71
C THR A 122 3.12 -10.50 8.79
N PRO A 123 2.77 -11.41 9.69
CA PRO A 123 1.36 -11.82 9.81
C PRO A 123 0.42 -10.65 10.09
N GLU A 124 0.82 -9.73 10.93
CA GLU A 124 0.02 -8.56 11.25
C GLU A 124 -0.18 -7.69 10.01
N LEU A 125 0.90 -7.43 9.27
CA LEU A 125 0.81 -6.62 8.06
C LEU A 125 -0.07 -7.29 7.03
N LEU A 126 0.09 -8.59 6.80
CA LEU A 126 -0.72 -9.32 5.85
C LEU A 126 -2.20 -9.29 6.23
N ALA A 127 -2.50 -9.40 7.51
CA ALA A 127 -3.88 -9.31 7.98
C ALA A 127 -4.48 -7.93 7.68
N ARG A 128 -3.70 -6.87 7.88
CA ARG A 128 -4.17 -5.51 7.59
C ARG A 128 -4.38 -5.30 6.11
N ILE A 129 -3.48 -5.81 5.29
CA ILE A 129 -3.62 -5.69 3.83
C ILE A 129 -4.92 -6.38 3.38
N GLY A 130 -5.14 -7.61 3.83
CA GLY A 130 -6.35 -8.34 3.45
C GLY A 130 -7.62 -7.63 3.91
N GLU A 131 -7.59 -7.07 5.11
CA GLU A 131 -8.72 -6.36 5.68
C GLU A 131 -9.04 -5.10 4.86
N VAL A 132 -8.01 -4.33 4.51
CA VAL A 132 -8.19 -3.09 3.75
C VAL A 132 -8.67 -3.41 2.34
N LEU A 133 -8.11 -4.44 1.71
CA LEU A 133 -8.53 -4.82 0.37
C LEU A 133 -9.99 -5.26 0.32
N ALA A 134 -10.49 -5.83 1.42
CA ALA A 134 -11.86 -6.30 1.48
C ALA A 134 -12.87 -5.18 1.70
N ARG A 135 -12.42 -3.99 2.11
CA ARG A 135 -13.33 -2.87 2.35
C ARG A 135 -13.87 -2.33 1.04
N PRO A 136 -15.11 -1.85 1.02
CA PRO A 136 -15.61 -1.11 -0.13
C PRO A 136 -14.71 0.09 -0.40
N GLY A 137 -14.77 0.64 -1.60
CA GLY A 137 -13.92 1.75 -1.98
C GLY A 137 -14.28 3.02 -1.25
N ALA A 138 -13.85 3.13 0.01
CA ALA A 138 -14.23 4.24 0.86
C ALA A 138 -13.86 5.60 0.27
N ALA A 139 -12.70 5.68 -0.37
CA ALA A 139 -12.28 6.93 -0.97
C ALA A 139 -13.25 7.41 -2.05
N ARG A 140 -13.83 6.46 -2.77
CA ARG A 140 -14.80 6.80 -3.81
C ARG A 140 -16.14 7.22 -3.22
N GLN A 141 -16.46 6.71 -2.05
CA GLN A 141 -17.73 7.04 -1.40
C GLN A 141 -17.74 8.47 -0.90
N LEU A 142 -16.57 9.02 -0.62
CA LEU A 142 -16.47 10.38 -0.15
C LEU A 142 -16.60 11.39 -1.27
N ALA A 143 -16.38 10.95 -2.48
CA ALA A 143 -16.56 11.82 -3.63
C ALA A 143 -18.03 11.97 -4.02
#